data_24cfb933e571972f999a8a33800340e8
#
_entry.id   24cfb933e571972f999a8a33800340e8
#
_cell.length_a   1.000
_cell.length_b   1.000
_cell.length_c   1.000
_cell.angle_alpha   90.00
_cell.angle_beta   90.00
_cell.angle_gamma   90.00
#
_symmetry.space_group_name_H-M   'P 1'
#
loop_
_entity.id
_entity.type
_entity.pdbx_description
1 polymer ?
#
loop_
_entity_poly.entity_id
_entity_poly.type
_entity_poly.pdbx_seq_one_letter_code
_entity_poly.pdbx_strand_id
1 'polypeptide(L)'
;MLEAMMKAVTDAVVDVNVEEILAKVYPQIDEKIHETYGFLPEVHEVRTPTATHKICGTTHEKFDEVLNIVNLDIPVYLTGKAGTGKNVICQQVAEALGLDFYFTNAVTQEYKLTGFIDANGNYQETQFYKAFTKGGLFFLDEMDASIPETLIILNAAIANRYFDFPNGKVSANPNFRVIAAGNTVGTGADNNYTGRYCLDRASLGRFAMVNIDYSEKIEMAMADNNKNLVSFCHRFREITDKAGIECLFSYRTIDRIAKLETVISNLSEVLSISLLKGMDEDTLSILKNELSEAKDMTNNKYAKAIINGNSWDF
;
A
#
# COMPACT_ATOMS: atom_id res chain seq x y z
N MET A 1 -35.04 -23.77 54.61
CA MET A 1 -34.07 -24.48 53.81
C MET A 1 -34.14 -24.05 52.35
N LEU A 2 -35.34 -24.01 51.74
CA LEU A 2 -35.47 -23.57 50.34
C LEU A 2 -35.10 -22.10 50.10
N GLU A 3 -35.49 -21.19 51.03
CA GLU A 3 -35.14 -19.77 50.97
C GLU A 3 -33.65 -19.53 51.16
N ALA A 4 -32.96 -20.29 52.00
CA ALA A 4 -31.52 -20.21 52.18
C ALA A 4 -30.76 -20.72 50.93
N MET A 5 -31.29 -21.75 50.26
CA MET A 5 -30.74 -22.22 48.99
C MET A 5 -30.98 -21.22 47.83
N MET A 6 -32.18 -20.63 47.77
CA MET A 6 -32.46 -19.58 46.78
C MET A 6 -31.58 -18.35 46.98
N LYS A 7 -31.36 -17.93 48.23
CA LYS A 7 -30.49 -16.83 48.55
C LYS A 7 -28.99 -17.13 48.19
N ALA A 8 -28.53 -18.35 48.48
CA ALA A 8 -27.20 -18.80 48.09
C ALA A 8 -27.01 -18.87 46.56
N VAL A 9 -28.07 -19.22 45.81
CA VAL A 9 -28.05 -19.23 44.34
C VAL A 9 -28.09 -17.80 43.78
N THR A 10 -28.82 -16.87 44.44
CA THR A 10 -28.88 -15.46 44.03
C THR A 10 -27.55 -14.71 44.36
N ASP A 11 -26.93 -15.07 45.51
CA ASP A 11 -25.63 -14.51 45.89
C ASP A 11 -24.47 -15.14 45.11
N ALA A 12 -24.67 -16.26 44.45
CA ALA A 12 -23.75 -16.95 43.56
C ALA A 12 -23.94 -16.56 42.06
N VAL A 13 -24.78 -15.60 41.74
CA VAL A 13 -24.74 -14.93 40.45
C VAL A 13 -23.48 -14.12 40.41
N VAL A 14 -22.41 -14.79 40.00
CA VAL A 14 -21.16 -14.14 39.59
C VAL A 14 -21.57 -13.03 38.64
N ASP A 15 -21.19 -11.81 38.97
CA ASP A 15 -21.37 -10.65 38.13
C ASP A 15 -20.50 -10.90 36.89
N VAL A 16 -21.11 -11.58 35.89
CA VAL A 16 -20.46 -12.00 34.68
C VAL A 16 -20.30 -10.72 33.86
N ASN A 17 -19.13 -10.11 33.93
CA ASN A 17 -18.80 -9.01 33.08
C ASN A 17 -18.73 -9.49 31.64
N VAL A 18 -19.89 -9.40 30.96
CA VAL A 18 -20.06 -9.83 29.57
C VAL A 18 -19.05 -9.15 28.65
N GLU A 19 -18.72 -7.88 28.90
CA GLU A 19 -17.72 -7.14 28.14
C GLU A 19 -16.32 -7.74 28.30
N GLU A 20 -15.95 -8.17 29.50
CA GLU A 20 -14.66 -8.81 29.75
C GLU A 20 -14.55 -10.19 29.10
N ILE A 21 -15.66 -10.94 29.08
CA ILE A 21 -15.71 -12.23 28.37
C ILE A 21 -15.64 -12.01 26.87
N LEU A 22 -16.41 -11.08 26.34
CA LEU A 22 -16.37 -10.74 24.91
C LEU A 22 -15.00 -10.28 24.47
N ALA A 23 -14.34 -9.42 25.25
CA ALA A 23 -12.98 -8.96 24.97
C ALA A 23 -11.94 -10.10 24.94
N LYS A 24 -12.17 -11.19 25.67
CA LYS A 24 -11.30 -12.37 25.65
C LYS A 24 -11.65 -13.37 24.55
N VAL A 25 -12.92 -13.47 24.19
CA VAL A 25 -13.43 -14.48 23.25
C VAL A 25 -13.35 -13.99 21.81
N TYR A 26 -13.62 -12.71 21.55
CA TYR A 26 -13.54 -12.17 20.19
C TYR A 26 -12.18 -12.37 19.50
N PRO A 27 -11.03 -12.11 20.15
CA PRO A 27 -9.74 -12.35 19.51
C PRO A 27 -9.51 -13.84 19.15
N GLN A 28 -10.00 -14.76 20.00
CA GLN A 28 -9.86 -16.20 19.73
C GLN A 28 -10.77 -16.69 18.60
N ILE A 29 -11.95 -16.09 18.47
CA ILE A 29 -12.87 -16.38 17.36
C ILE A 29 -12.27 -15.82 16.06
N ASP A 30 -11.75 -14.61 16.07
CA ASP A 30 -11.12 -13.96 14.93
C ASP A 30 -9.90 -14.77 14.46
N GLU A 31 -9.03 -15.17 15.39
CA GLU A 31 -7.88 -16.03 15.09
C GLU A 31 -8.33 -17.35 14.43
N LYS A 32 -9.40 -17.96 14.94
CA LYS A 32 -9.92 -19.22 14.40
C LYS A 32 -10.60 -19.06 13.04
N ILE A 33 -11.26 -17.93 12.80
CA ILE A 33 -11.80 -17.57 11.49
C ILE A 33 -10.65 -17.38 10.50
N HIS A 34 -9.60 -16.64 10.87
CA HIS A 34 -8.41 -16.44 10.04
C HIS A 34 -7.68 -17.76 9.74
N GLU A 35 -7.59 -18.66 10.73
CA GLU A 35 -7.00 -19.99 10.52
C GLU A 35 -7.80 -20.86 9.53
N THR A 36 -9.12 -20.72 9.53
CA THR A 36 -10.02 -21.59 8.77
C THR A 36 -10.31 -21.05 7.37
N TYR A 37 -10.55 -19.75 7.26
CA TYR A 37 -11.06 -19.11 6.05
C TYR A 37 -10.11 -18.07 5.44
N GLY A 38 -8.97 -17.79 6.09
CA GLY A 38 -8.09 -16.69 5.73
C GLY A 38 -8.70 -15.32 6.08
N PHE A 39 -8.15 -14.27 5.49
CA PHE A 39 -8.68 -12.91 5.66
C PHE A 39 -9.96 -12.74 4.82
N LEU A 40 -11.07 -12.47 5.50
CA LEU A 40 -12.35 -12.20 4.84
C LEU A 40 -12.36 -10.77 4.27
N PRO A 41 -13.06 -10.55 3.13
CA PRO A 41 -13.27 -9.19 2.62
C PRO A 41 -14.00 -8.33 3.65
N GLU A 42 -13.45 -7.15 3.91
CA GLU A 42 -14.08 -6.16 4.79
C GLU A 42 -15.01 -5.27 4.00
N VAL A 43 -16.04 -4.75 4.66
CA VAL A 43 -16.93 -3.72 4.12
C VAL A 43 -16.77 -2.48 4.99
N HIS A 44 -16.14 -1.46 4.44
CA HIS A 44 -16.03 -0.15 5.09
C HIS A 44 -17.21 0.71 4.68
N GLU A 45 -17.99 1.18 5.66
CA GLU A 45 -19.06 2.14 5.45
C GLU A 45 -18.57 3.53 5.84
N VAL A 46 -18.35 4.38 4.85
CA VAL A 46 -17.90 5.76 5.04
C VAL A 46 -19.07 6.69 4.88
N ARG A 47 -19.42 7.44 5.93
CA ARG A 47 -20.49 8.43 5.92
C ARG A 47 -19.91 9.81 5.72
N THR A 48 -20.22 10.41 4.57
CA THR A 48 -19.98 11.82 4.32
C THR A 48 -21.26 12.62 4.64
N PRO A 49 -21.20 13.96 4.78
CA PRO A 49 -22.41 14.77 4.98
C PRO A 49 -23.47 14.61 3.89
N THR A 50 -23.08 14.19 2.70
CA THR A 50 -23.95 14.10 1.52
C THR A 50 -24.29 12.68 1.08
N ALA A 51 -23.51 11.67 1.51
CA ALA A 51 -23.70 10.29 1.06
C ALA A 51 -23.05 9.28 2.01
N THR A 52 -23.45 8.02 1.87
CA THR A 52 -22.77 6.86 2.49
C THR A 52 -22.16 6.03 1.37
N HIS A 53 -20.86 5.81 1.44
CA HIS A 53 -20.11 5.00 0.48
C HIS A 53 -19.69 3.69 1.13
N LYS A 54 -19.73 2.60 0.37
CA LYS A 54 -19.29 1.27 0.83
C LYS A 54 -18.12 0.82 -0.02
N ILE A 55 -17.02 0.50 0.64
CA ILE A 55 -15.88 -0.12 0.01
C ILE A 55 -15.89 -1.60 0.39
N CYS A 56 -15.86 -2.46 -0.60
CA CYS A 56 -15.76 -3.89 -0.42
C CYS A 56 -14.36 -4.37 -0.84
N GLY A 57 -13.72 -5.15 0.02
CA GLY A 57 -12.42 -5.73 -0.29
C GLY A 57 -11.41 -5.55 0.83
N THR A 58 -10.21 -6.06 0.60
CA THR A 58 -9.12 -5.95 1.56
C THR A 58 -8.54 -4.55 1.53
N THR A 59 -8.59 -3.85 2.67
CA THR A 59 -7.97 -2.54 2.86
C THR A 59 -6.67 -2.68 3.64
N HIS A 60 -5.76 -1.75 3.44
CA HIS A 60 -4.53 -1.66 4.22
C HIS A 60 -4.84 -1.15 5.65
N GLU A 61 -4.04 -1.53 6.67
CA GLU A 61 -4.22 -1.09 8.06
C GLU A 61 -4.15 0.45 8.19
N LYS A 62 -3.44 1.11 7.29
CA LYS A 62 -3.33 2.57 7.23
C LYS A 62 -4.46 3.26 6.45
N PHE A 63 -5.42 2.52 5.92
CA PHE A 63 -6.49 3.07 5.10
C PHE A 63 -7.30 4.13 5.85
N ASP A 64 -7.77 3.83 7.06
CA ASP A 64 -8.59 4.76 7.86
C ASP A 64 -7.82 6.01 8.27
N GLU A 65 -6.52 5.86 8.58
CA GLU A 65 -5.65 6.99 8.89
C GLU A 65 -5.53 7.94 7.69
N VAL A 66 -5.23 7.41 6.50
CA VAL A 66 -5.12 8.21 5.27
C VAL A 66 -6.46 8.85 4.91
N LEU A 67 -7.56 8.10 4.99
CA LEU A 67 -8.92 8.57 4.72
C LEU A 67 -9.27 9.78 5.60
N ASN A 68 -9.02 9.67 6.91
CA ASN A 68 -9.34 10.73 7.87
C ASN A 68 -8.53 11.99 7.61
N ILE A 69 -7.22 11.87 7.30
CA ILE A 69 -6.35 13.01 7.00
C ILE A 69 -6.84 13.72 5.73
N VAL A 70 -7.13 12.96 4.65
CA VAL A 70 -7.60 13.52 3.37
C VAL A 70 -8.97 14.17 3.50
N ASN A 71 -9.85 13.59 4.32
CA ASN A 71 -11.18 14.18 4.61
C ASN A 71 -11.10 15.55 5.30
N LEU A 72 -10.03 15.78 6.08
CA LEU A 72 -9.74 17.09 6.69
C LEU A 72 -9.11 18.09 5.72
N ASP A 73 -9.05 17.80 4.42
CA ASP A 73 -8.39 18.61 3.38
C ASP A 73 -6.89 18.82 3.64
N ILE A 74 -6.24 17.86 4.28
CA ILE A 74 -4.80 17.87 4.51
C ILE A 74 -4.14 17.01 3.43
N PRO A 75 -3.20 17.55 2.62
CA PRO A 75 -2.45 16.77 1.65
C PRO A 75 -1.63 15.66 2.33
N VAL A 76 -1.58 14.47 1.72
CA VAL A 76 -0.87 13.30 2.26
C VAL A 76 0.27 12.90 1.34
N TYR A 77 1.44 12.61 1.91
CA TYR A 77 2.55 11.98 1.22
C TYR A 77 2.74 10.56 1.75
N LEU A 78 2.44 9.57 0.89
CA LEU A 78 2.61 8.15 1.19
C LEU A 78 4.04 7.73 0.87
N THR A 79 4.77 7.30 1.89
CA THR A 79 6.12 6.74 1.74
C THR A 79 6.10 5.23 1.92
N GLY A 80 7.10 4.53 1.41
CA GLY A 80 7.27 3.09 1.62
C GLY A 80 7.79 2.36 0.40
N LYS A 81 8.23 1.12 0.62
CA LYS A 81 8.84 0.27 -0.41
C LYS A 81 7.94 0.15 -1.65
N ALA A 82 8.54 -0.11 -2.81
CA ALA A 82 7.77 -0.32 -4.04
C ALA A 82 6.84 -1.54 -3.91
N GLY A 83 5.61 -1.43 -4.42
CA GLY A 83 4.65 -2.53 -4.42
C GLY A 83 3.97 -2.80 -3.08
N THR A 84 3.91 -1.82 -2.17
CA THR A 84 3.16 -1.87 -0.89
C THR A 84 1.69 -1.44 -1.04
N GLY A 85 1.19 -1.22 -2.27
CA GLY A 85 -0.23 -0.92 -2.50
C GLY A 85 -0.61 0.56 -2.36
N LYS A 86 0.34 1.51 -2.33
CA LYS A 86 0.07 2.95 -2.22
C LYS A 86 -1.02 3.45 -3.19
N ASN A 87 -0.98 3.02 -4.46
CA ASN A 87 -1.96 3.42 -5.47
C ASN A 87 -3.37 2.88 -5.16
N VAL A 88 -3.45 1.65 -4.64
CA VAL A 88 -4.73 1.03 -4.27
C VAL A 88 -5.37 1.79 -3.11
N ILE A 89 -4.59 2.15 -2.09
CA ILE A 89 -5.08 2.97 -0.97
C ILE A 89 -5.65 4.30 -1.48
N CYS A 90 -4.95 4.96 -2.43
CA CYS A 90 -5.42 6.23 -2.98
C CYS A 90 -6.75 6.10 -3.73
N GLN A 91 -6.92 5.02 -4.51
CA GLN A 91 -8.18 4.73 -5.21
C GLN A 91 -9.31 4.43 -4.22
N GLN A 92 -9.05 3.61 -3.20
CA GLN A 92 -10.02 3.30 -2.15
C GLN A 92 -10.43 4.54 -1.35
N VAL A 93 -9.49 5.45 -1.05
CA VAL A 93 -9.79 6.73 -0.39
C VAL A 93 -10.66 7.63 -1.27
N ALA A 94 -10.38 7.72 -2.57
CA ALA A 94 -11.22 8.49 -3.50
C ALA A 94 -12.65 7.92 -3.56
N GLU A 95 -12.78 6.59 -3.68
CA GLU A 95 -14.07 5.88 -3.67
C GLU A 95 -14.84 6.12 -2.36
N ALA A 96 -14.14 6.01 -1.21
CA ALA A 96 -14.70 6.24 0.11
C ALA A 96 -15.26 7.65 0.28
N LEU A 97 -14.62 8.64 -0.29
CA LEU A 97 -15.05 10.04 -0.22
C LEU A 97 -16.03 10.42 -1.34
N GLY A 98 -16.31 9.48 -2.28
CA GLY A 98 -17.15 9.77 -3.44
C GLY A 98 -16.53 10.80 -4.39
N LEU A 99 -15.20 10.79 -4.50
CA LEU A 99 -14.43 11.72 -5.31
C LEU A 99 -13.97 11.06 -6.60
N ASP A 100 -13.97 11.80 -7.70
CA ASP A 100 -13.32 11.39 -8.93
C ASP A 100 -11.81 11.23 -8.68
N PHE A 101 -11.20 10.18 -9.26
CA PHE A 101 -9.78 9.87 -9.11
C PHE A 101 -8.98 10.31 -10.32
N TYR A 102 -8.02 11.20 -10.11
CA TYR A 102 -7.14 11.76 -11.14
C TYR A 102 -5.68 11.38 -10.86
N PHE A 103 -5.09 10.63 -11.76
CA PHE A 103 -3.75 10.07 -11.60
C PHE A 103 -2.71 10.74 -12.51
N THR A 104 -1.55 11.03 -11.96
CA THR A 104 -0.34 11.44 -12.70
C THR A 104 0.87 10.78 -12.08
N ASN A 105 1.76 10.24 -12.91
CA ASN A 105 3.06 9.73 -12.47
C ASN A 105 4.08 10.87 -12.38
N ALA A 106 5.33 10.55 -12.03
CA ALA A 106 6.44 11.50 -11.90
C ALA A 106 6.42 12.62 -12.97
N VAL A 107 6.56 13.85 -12.53
CA VAL A 107 6.47 15.05 -13.39
C VAL A 107 7.87 15.60 -13.64
N THR A 108 8.26 15.58 -14.91
CA THR A 108 9.56 16.09 -15.36
C THR A 108 9.47 17.42 -16.12
N GLN A 109 8.27 17.89 -16.38
CA GLN A 109 8.02 19.13 -17.13
C GLN A 109 6.74 19.79 -16.63
N GLU A 110 6.78 21.12 -16.51
CA GLU A 110 5.71 21.95 -15.94
C GLU A 110 4.35 21.73 -16.63
N TYR A 111 4.32 21.67 -17.95
CA TYR A 111 3.08 21.53 -18.71
C TYR A 111 2.31 20.22 -18.42
N LYS A 112 2.97 19.23 -17.85
CA LYS A 112 2.29 17.99 -17.41
C LYS A 112 1.38 18.21 -16.19
N LEU A 113 1.60 19.28 -15.43
CA LEU A 113 0.70 19.76 -14.39
C LEU A 113 -0.20 20.87 -14.90
N THR A 114 0.38 21.93 -15.48
CA THR A 114 -0.36 23.13 -15.84
C THR A 114 -1.16 23.04 -17.14
N GLY A 115 -0.88 22.06 -17.99
CA GLY A 115 -1.40 22.03 -19.35
C GLY A 115 -0.69 23.05 -20.25
N PHE A 116 -1.15 23.17 -21.47
CA PHE A 116 -0.62 24.09 -22.46
C PHE A 116 -1.68 24.49 -23.50
N ILE A 117 -1.45 25.60 -24.21
CA ILE A 117 -2.27 25.99 -25.35
C ILE A 117 -1.61 25.43 -26.61
N ASP A 118 -2.37 24.65 -27.39
CA ASP A 118 -1.87 24.05 -28.64
C ASP A 118 -1.76 25.08 -29.79
N ALA A 119 -1.25 24.64 -30.92
CA ALA A 119 -1.06 25.50 -32.10
C ALA A 119 -2.39 26.07 -32.68
N ASN A 120 -3.54 25.50 -32.33
CA ASN A 120 -4.86 25.95 -32.72
C ASN A 120 -5.51 26.89 -31.69
N GLY A 121 -4.79 27.22 -30.61
CA GLY A 121 -5.30 28.06 -29.53
C GLY A 121 -6.16 27.32 -28.51
N ASN A 122 -6.24 25.99 -28.54
CA ASN A 122 -7.01 25.19 -27.59
C ASN A 122 -6.17 24.83 -26.37
N TYR A 123 -6.74 25.01 -25.19
CA TYR A 123 -6.11 24.58 -23.96
C TYR A 123 -6.23 23.08 -23.77
N GLN A 124 -5.11 22.43 -23.54
CA GLN A 124 -5.01 20.99 -23.27
C GLN A 124 -4.98 20.74 -21.76
N GLU A 125 -6.13 20.27 -21.25
CA GLU A 125 -6.33 20.01 -19.81
C GLU A 125 -5.50 18.80 -19.32
N THR A 126 -4.87 18.94 -18.15
CA THR A 126 -4.20 17.86 -17.44
C THR A 126 -5.10 17.20 -16.40
N GLN A 127 -4.66 16.07 -15.83
CA GLN A 127 -5.38 15.45 -14.70
C GLN A 127 -5.37 16.36 -13.46
N PHE A 128 -4.26 17.07 -13.21
CA PHE A 128 -4.18 18.07 -12.15
C PHE A 128 -5.18 19.20 -12.34
N TYR A 129 -5.24 19.78 -13.55
CA TYR A 129 -6.20 20.83 -13.87
C TYR A 129 -7.66 20.37 -13.65
N LYS A 130 -7.98 19.15 -14.10
CA LYS A 130 -9.34 18.58 -13.93
C LYS A 130 -9.69 18.40 -12.46
N ALA A 131 -8.80 17.79 -11.67
CA ALA A 131 -9.01 17.65 -10.24
C ALA A 131 -9.19 19.00 -9.55
N PHE A 132 -8.33 19.97 -9.90
CA PHE A 132 -8.33 21.30 -9.32
C PHE A 132 -9.63 22.08 -9.59
N THR A 133 -10.14 22.00 -10.81
CA THR A 133 -11.30 22.77 -11.27
C THR A 133 -12.64 22.08 -11.00
N LYS A 134 -12.70 20.76 -11.21
CA LYS A 134 -13.95 19.99 -11.10
C LYS A 134 -14.17 19.40 -9.71
N GLY A 135 -13.12 19.35 -8.91
CA GLY A 135 -13.05 18.59 -7.67
C GLY A 135 -12.64 17.16 -7.92
N GLY A 136 -12.20 16.48 -6.87
CA GLY A 136 -11.73 15.11 -6.91
C GLY A 136 -10.38 14.96 -6.22
N LEU A 137 -9.92 13.72 -6.15
CA LEU A 137 -8.63 13.39 -5.56
C LEU A 137 -7.56 13.33 -6.65
N PHE A 138 -6.61 14.26 -6.60
CA PHE A 138 -5.41 14.24 -7.41
C PHE A 138 -4.34 13.39 -6.75
N PHE A 139 -3.90 12.36 -7.43
CA PHE A 139 -2.83 11.48 -6.98
C PHE A 139 -1.58 11.63 -7.85
N LEU A 140 -0.50 12.10 -7.23
CA LEU A 140 0.83 12.20 -7.84
C LEU A 140 1.70 11.03 -7.38
N ASP A 141 1.84 10.01 -8.20
CA ASP A 141 2.72 8.88 -7.93
C ASP A 141 4.18 9.24 -8.26
N GLU A 142 5.11 8.60 -7.56
CA GLU A 142 6.55 8.82 -7.71
C GLU A 142 6.94 10.32 -7.62
N MET A 143 6.35 11.02 -6.64
CA MET A 143 6.68 12.43 -6.41
C MET A 143 8.19 12.65 -6.20
N ASP A 144 8.87 11.71 -5.56
CA ASP A 144 10.32 11.72 -5.33
C ASP A 144 11.16 11.52 -6.61
N ALA A 145 10.54 11.06 -7.71
CA ALA A 145 11.15 11.03 -9.04
C ALA A 145 10.78 12.24 -9.92
N SER A 146 9.94 13.13 -9.42
CA SER A 146 9.58 14.37 -10.10
C SER A 146 10.68 15.41 -9.93
N ILE A 147 10.89 16.24 -10.97
CA ILE A 147 11.85 17.35 -10.89
C ILE A 147 11.37 18.35 -9.83
N PRO A 148 12.18 18.69 -8.82
CA PRO A 148 11.74 19.52 -7.69
C PRO A 148 11.17 20.88 -8.10
N GLU A 149 11.71 21.50 -9.15
CA GLU A 149 11.24 22.78 -9.68
C GLU A 149 9.79 22.71 -10.16
N THR A 150 9.36 21.56 -10.72
CA THR A 150 7.97 21.38 -11.17
C THR A 150 7.00 21.22 -9.99
N LEU A 151 7.48 20.76 -8.84
CA LEU A 151 6.65 20.58 -7.65
C LEU A 151 6.30 21.92 -6.96
N ILE A 152 7.04 22.99 -7.25
CA ILE A 152 6.73 24.34 -6.76
C ILE A 152 5.32 24.78 -7.22
N ILE A 153 4.92 24.37 -8.42
CA ILE A 153 3.58 24.64 -8.98
C ILE A 153 2.51 23.99 -8.09
N LEU A 154 2.68 22.71 -7.78
CA LEU A 154 1.77 21.99 -6.92
C LEU A 154 1.69 22.63 -5.52
N ASN A 155 2.85 23.00 -4.97
CA ASN A 155 2.93 23.68 -3.68
C ASN A 155 2.16 25.00 -3.65
N ALA A 156 2.29 25.83 -4.70
CA ALA A 156 1.60 27.10 -4.82
C ALA A 156 0.07 26.90 -4.93
N ALA A 157 -0.36 25.93 -5.73
CA ALA A 157 -1.78 25.61 -5.92
C ALA A 157 -2.43 25.10 -4.63
N ILE A 158 -1.76 24.22 -3.89
CA ILE A 158 -2.22 23.69 -2.61
C ILE A 158 -2.33 24.80 -1.56
N ALA A 159 -1.29 25.63 -1.42
CA ALA A 159 -1.23 26.65 -0.39
C ALA A 159 -2.23 27.79 -0.62
N ASN A 160 -2.37 28.23 -1.86
CA ASN A 160 -3.17 29.42 -2.19
C ASN A 160 -4.63 29.08 -2.53
N ARG A 161 -4.93 27.83 -2.88
CA ARG A 161 -6.25 27.38 -3.37
C ARG A 161 -6.69 28.15 -4.63
N TYR A 162 -5.76 28.75 -5.34
CA TYR A 162 -5.90 29.26 -6.72
C TYR A 162 -4.55 29.14 -7.46
N PHE A 163 -4.62 29.09 -8.77
CA PHE A 163 -3.43 29.02 -9.62
C PHE A 163 -3.68 29.68 -10.97
N ASP A 164 -2.65 30.28 -11.55
CA ASP A 164 -2.69 30.88 -12.89
C ASP A 164 -2.24 29.82 -13.92
N PHE A 165 -3.23 29.17 -14.53
CA PHE A 165 -3.00 28.22 -15.63
C PHE A 165 -2.83 28.97 -16.96
N PRO A 166 -2.31 28.32 -18.02
CA PRO A 166 -2.20 28.96 -19.34
C PRO A 166 -3.49 29.53 -19.90
N ASN A 167 -4.64 29.03 -19.47
CA ASN A 167 -5.96 29.54 -19.85
C ASN A 167 -6.57 30.56 -18.86
N GLY A 168 -5.80 30.97 -17.84
CA GLY A 168 -6.20 31.99 -16.89
C GLY A 168 -6.23 31.53 -15.43
N LYS A 169 -6.54 32.48 -14.56
CA LYS A 169 -6.60 32.24 -13.12
C LYS A 169 -7.82 31.41 -12.73
N VAL A 170 -7.59 30.34 -11.99
CA VAL A 170 -8.63 29.41 -11.54
C VAL A 170 -8.53 29.18 -10.02
N SER A 171 -9.65 29.19 -9.33
CA SER A 171 -9.73 28.79 -7.91
C SER A 171 -9.97 27.29 -7.78
N ALA A 172 -9.38 26.70 -6.75
CA ALA A 172 -9.58 25.29 -6.46
C ALA A 172 -11.04 24.99 -6.09
N ASN A 173 -11.54 23.89 -6.62
CA ASN A 173 -12.82 23.35 -6.17
C ASN A 173 -12.75 22.99 -4.67
N PRO A 174 -13.79 23.22 -3.87
CA PRO A 174 -13.82 22.83 -2.45
C PRO A 174 -13.56 21.33 -2.20
N ASN A 175 -13.93 20.49 -3.16
CA ASN A 175 -13.70 19.03 -3.09
C ASN A 175 -12.36 18.60 -3.70
N PHE A 176 -11.46 19.51 -4.04
CA PHE A 176 -10.12 19.17 -4.48
C PHE A 176 -9.29 18.61 -3.32
N ARG A 177 -8.75 17.42 -3.49
CA ARG A 177 -7.88 16.72 -2.52
C ARG A 177 -6.59 16.28 -3.20
N VAL A 178 -5.51 16.14 -2.42
CA VAL A 178 -4.19 15.75 -2.95
C VAL A 178 -3.60 14.64 -2.10
N ILE A 179 -3.19 13.57 -2.78
CA ILE A 179 -2.26 12.57 -2.24
C ILE A 179 -1.06 12.50 -3.19
N ALA A 180 0.13 12.43 -2.63
CA ALA A 180 1.34 12.11 -3.36
C ALA A 180 1.94 10.82 -2.80
N ALA A 181 2.74 10.11 -3.59
CA ALA A 181 3.46 8.93 -3.14
C ALA A 181 4.91 8.92 -3.63
N GLY A 182 5.78 8.30 -2.86
CA GLY A 182 7.17 8.07 -3.20
C GLY A 182 7.70 6.79 -2.57
N ASN A 183 8.85 6.35 -3.04
CA ASN A 183 9.54 5.19 -2.47
C ASN A 183 10.57 5.62 -1.42
N THR A 184 10.87 6.91 -1.35
CA THR A 184 11.76 7.53 -0.36
C THR A 184 11.01 8.57 0.47
N VAL A 185 11.60 9.00 1.57
CA VAL A 185 11.08 10.12 2.39
C VAL A 185 11.50 11.50 1.83
N GLY A 186 11.89 11.56 0.56
CA GLY A 186 12.37 12.78 -0.08
C GLY A 186 13.84 13.10 0.21
N THR A 187 14.62 12.12 0.62
CA THR A 187 16.07 12.27 0.91
C THR A 187 16.96 12.14 -0.32
N GLY A 188 16.36 11.84 -1.46
CA GLY A 188 17.08 11.58 -2.73
C GLY A 188 17.29 10.09 -2.99
N ALA A 189 18.14 9.79 -3.97
CA ALA A 189 18.45 8.43 -4.39
C ALA A 189 19.15 7.63 -3.27
N ASP A 190 18.83 6.34 -3.20
CA ASP A 190 19.53 5.34 -2.40
C ASP A 190 19.92 4.13 -3.27
N ASN A 191 20.49 3.09 -2.66
CA ASN A 191 20.94 1.91 -3.39
C ASN A 191 19.79 1.18 -4.12
N ASN A 192 18.58 1.20 -3.55
CA ASN A 192 17.41 0.51 -4.11
C ASN A 192 16.63 1.38 -5.10
N TYR A 193 16.70 2.71 -4.94
CA TYR A 193 15.92 3.68 -5.71
C TYR A 193 16.82 4.75 -6.31
N THR A 194 17.41 4.43 -7.46
CA THR A 194 18.18 5.38 -8.26
C THR A 194 17.24 6.33 -9.00
N GLY A 195 17.69 7.54 -9.35
CA GLY A 195 16.86 8.51 -10.06
C GLY A 195 15.78 9.17 -9.19
N ARG A 196 16.00 9.25 -7.88
CA ARG A 196 15.16 10.01 -6.94
C ARG A 196 15.83 11.34 -6.60
N TYR A 197 15.03 12.38 -6.52
CA TYR A 197 15.49 13.72 -6.16
C TYR A 197 15.34 13.97 -4.67
N CYS A 198 16.23 14.82 -4.15
CA CYS A 198 16.05 15.38 -2.80
C CYS A 198 14.93 16.42 -2.85
N LEU A 199 13.87 16.19 -2.09
CA LEU A 199 12.73 17.10 -2.04
C LEU A 199 12.99 18.21 -1.00
N ASP A 200 12.58 19.43 -1.34
CA ASP A 200 12.67 20.57 -0.45
C ASP A 200 11.77 20.39 0.78
N ARG A 201 12.30 20.78 1.94
CA ARG A 201 11.58 20.70 3.23
C ARG A 201 10.29 21.52 3.25
N ALA A 202 10.25 22.64 2.52
CA ALA A 202 9.04 23.46 2.42
C ALA A 202 7.96 22.73 1.59
N SER A 203 8.35 21.94 0.60
CA SER A 203 7.43 21.08 -0.15
C SER A 203 6.89 19.95 0.72
N LEU A 204 7.77 19.23 1.40
CA LEU A 204 7.39 18.13 2.30
C LEU A 204 6.54 18.62 3.49
N GLY A 205 6.83 19.82 4.02
CA GLY A 205 6.10 20.42 5.13
C GLY A 205 4.61 20.73 4.85
N ARG A 206 4.17 20.64 3.59
CA ARG A 206 2.76 20.80 3.20
C ARG A 206 1.96 19.51 3.28
N PHE A 207 2.64 18.39 3.42
CA PHE A 207 2.03 17.05 3.43
C PHE A 207 2.11 16.44 4.82
N ALA A 208 1.04 15.80 5.24
CA ALA A 208 1.11 14.80 6.30
C ALA A 208 1.78 13.54 5.73
N MET A 209 2.82 13.06 6.38
CA MET A 209 3.58 11.89 5.89
C MET A 209 3.07 10.62 6.56
N VAL A 210 2.69 9.63 5.75
CA VAL A 210 2.24 8.31 6.22
C VAL A 210 3.09 7.23 5.58
N ASN A 211 3.73 6.40 6.40
CA ASN A 211 4.49 5.26 5.92
C ASN A 211 3.60 4.06 5.66
N ILE A 212 3.69 3.50 4.46
CA ILE A 212 2.95 2.33 4.00
C ILE A 212 3.93 1.16 3.87
N ASP A 213 3.82 0.21 4.77
CA ASP A 213 4.61 -1.02 4.74
C ASP A 213 3.79 -2.20 4.18
N TYR A 214 4.36 -3.39 4.14
CA TYR A 214 3.62 -4.58 3.75
C TYR A 214 2.63 -5.01 4.85
N SER A 215 1.43 -5.40 4.43
CA SER A 215 0.34 -5.89 5.27
C SER A 215 0.16 -7.39 5.05
N GLU A 216 0.27 -8.19 6.09
CA GLU A 216 0.06 -9.64 6.02
C GLU A 216 -1.34 -9.99 5.49
N LYS A 217 -2.35 -9.22 5.88
CA LYS A 217 -3.72 -9.34 5.39
C LYS A 217 -3.80 -9.22 3.86
N ILE A 218 -3.11 -8.24 3.29
CA ILE A 218 -3.07 -8.06 1.82
C ILE A 218 -2.24 -9.17 1.18
N GLU A 219 -1.12 -9.56 1.78
CA GLU A 219 -0.29 -10.66 1.29
C GLU A 219 -1.05 -11.98 1.23
N MET A 220 -1.82 -12.28 2.28
CA MET A 220 -2.68 -13.46 2.30
C MET A 220 -3.74 -13.41 1.20
N ALA A 221 -4.38 -12.25 0.98
CA ALA A 221 -5.35 -12.07 -0.10
C ALA A 221 -4.70 -12.25 -1.49
N MET A 222 -3.49 -11.69 -1.70
CA MET A 222 -2.73 -11.85 -2.95
C MET A 222 -2.21 -13.26 -3.18
N ALA A 223 -1.95 -14.00 -2.11
CA ALA A 223 -1.49 -15.38 -2.13
C ALA A 223 -2.64 -16.41 -2.23
N ASP A 224 -3.88 -15.96 -2.42
CA ASP A 224 -5.07 -16.83 -2.35
C ASP A 224 -5.11 -17.67 -1.06
N ASN A 225 -4.82 -17.03 0.07
CA ASN A 225 -4.71 -17.62 1.41
C ASN A 225 -3.63 -18.71 1.56
N ASN A 226 -2.63 -18.72 0.69
CA ASN A 226 -1.50 -19.65 0.76
C ASN A 226 -0.50 -19.26 1.85
N LYS A 227 -0.71 -19.73 3.08
CA LYS A 227 0.17 -19.49 4.24
C LYS A 227 1.64 -19.83 3.99
N ASN A 228 1.92 -20.89 3.21
CA ASN A 228 3.29 -21.28 2.87
C ASN A 228 4.01 -20.22 2.03
N LEU A 229 3.31 -19.59 1.09
CA LEU A 229 3.85 -18.52 0.26
C LEU A 229 4.11 -17.26 1.08
N VAL A 230 3.16 -16.88 1.93
CA VAL A 230 3.30 -15.69 2.77
C VAL A 230 4.42 -15.86 3.81
N SER A 231 4.47 -17.01 4.50
CA SER A 231 5.56 -17.32 5.43
C SER A 231 6.93 -17.32 4.73
N PHE A 232 7.00 -17.88 3.52
CA PHE A 232 8.21 -17.81 2.71
C PHE A 232 8.58 -16.37 2.35
N CYS A 233 7.61 -15.55 1.95
CA CYS A 233 7.82 -14.14 1.61
C CYS A 233 8.43 -13.35 2.77
N HIS A 234 7.88 -13.50 3.98
CA HIS A 234 8.39 -12.82 5.17
C HIS A 234 9.82 -13.24 5.47
N ARG A 235 10.07 -14.54 5.51
CA ARG A 235 11.39 -15.07 5.82
C ARG A 235 12.44 -14.74 4.75
N PHE A 236 12.02 -14.77 3.49
CA PHE A 236 12.89 -14.40 2.37
C PHE A 236 13.34 -12.92 2.49
N ARG A 237 12.43 -12.00 2.80
CA ARG A 237 12.77 -10.59 3.03
C ARG A 237 13.75 -10.42 4.18
N GLU A 238 13.54 -11.10 5.31
CA GLU A 238 14.46 -11.04 6.44
C GLU A 238 15.87 -11.54 6.07
N ILE A 239 15.94 -12.62 5.30
CA ILE A 239 17.22 -13.20 4.86
C ILE A 239 17.91 -12.23 3.90
N THR A 240 17.22 -11.73 2.89
CA THR A 240 17.81 -10.82 1.90
C THR A 240 18.23 -9.49 2.54
N ASP A 241 17.43 -8.94 3.44
CA ASP A 241 17.79 -7.71 4.17
C ASP A 241 19.05 -7.92 5.04
N LYS A 242 19.17 -9.06 5.74
CA LYS A 242 20.36 -9.40 6.55
C LYS A 242 21.61 -9.66 5.72
N ALA A 243 21.46 -10.33 4.59
CA ALA A 243 22.56 -10.66 3.68
C ALA A 243 22.96 -9.49 2.77
N GLY A 244 22.24 -8.38 2.80
CA GLY A 244 22.46 -7.26 1.91
C GLY A 244 22.16 -7.57 0.45
N ILE A 245 21.27 -8.54 0.18
CA ILE A 245 20.85 -8.93 -1.15
C ILE A 245 19.75 -8.01 -1.62
N GLU A 246 19.97 -7.28 -2.73
CA GLU A 246 18.97 -6.43 -3.34
C GLU A 246 17.92 -7.27 -4.08
N CYS A 247 16.81 -7.57 -3.41
CA CYS A 247 15.69 -8.28 -4.01
C CYS A 247 14.36 -7.75 -3.48
N LEU A 248 13.41 -7.49 -4.39
CA LEU A 248 12.09 -6.97 -4.06
C LEU A 248 11.04 -8.08 -4.11
N PHE A 249 10.61 -8.57 -2.94
CA PHE A 249 9.47 -9.46 -2.81
C PHE A 249 8.22 -8.66 -2.42
N SER A 250 7.52 -8.11 -3.40
CA SER A 250 6.37 -7.23 -3.24
C SER A 250 5.04 -7.99 -3.42
N TYR A 251 3.90 -7.33 -3.19
CA TYR A 251 2.57 -7.86 -3.50
C TYR A 251 2.45 -8.33 -4.97
N ARG A 252 3.07 -7.58 -5.91
CA ARG A 252 3.10 -7.98 -7.33
C ARG A 252 3.85 -9.30 -7.55
N THR A 253 4.87 -9.56 -6.75
CA THR A 253 5.63 -10.81 -6.82
C THR A 253 4.82 -11.96 -6.25
N ILE A 254 4.14 -11.76 -5.12
CA ILE A 254 3.24 -12.76 -4.51
C ILE A 254 2.12 -13.14 -5.48
N ASP A 255 1.38 -12.16 -6.02
CA ASP A 255 0.31 -12.36 -7.00
C ASP A 255 0.80 -13.08 -8.25
N ARG A 256 1.99 -12.71 -8.74
CA ARG A 256 2.61 -13.38 -9.90
C ARG A 256 2.92 -14.83 -9.62
N ILE A 257 3.53 -15.14 -8.47
CA ILE A 257 3.83 -16.53 -8.07
C ILE A 257 2.54 -17.32 -7.97
N ALA A 258 1.53 -16.82 -7.26
CA ALA A 258 0.24 -17.49 -7.10
C ALA A 258 -0.42 -17.79 -8.45
N LYS A 259 -0.42 -16.85 -9.38
CA LYS A 259 -0.97 -17.04 -10.73
C LYS A 259 -0.15 -18.02 -11.57
N LEU A 260 1.18 -17.95 -11.53
CA LEU A 260 2.04 -18.83 -12.33
C LEU A 260 2.00 -20.28 -11.85
N GLU A 261 1.83 -20.54 -10.55
CA GLU A 261 1.63 -21.89 -10.04
C GLU A 261 0.40 -22.59 -10.62
N THR A 262 -0.58 -21.86 -11.13
CA THR A 262 -1.76 -22.47 -11.77
C THR A 262 -1.48 -23.03 -13.17
N VAL A 263 -0.40 -22.57 -13.82
CA VAL A 263 -0.08 -22.92 -15.21
C VAL A 263 1.29 -23.57 -15.39
N ILE A 264 2.22 -23.36 -14.44
CA ILE A 264 3.58 -23.91 -14.46
C ILE A 264 3.74 -24.88 -13.29
N SER A 265 3.94 -26.16 -13.59
CA SER A 265 4.09 -27.21 -12.55
C SER A 265 5.46 -27.16 -11.86
N ASN A 266 6.49 -26.63 -12.52
CA ASN A 266 7.84 -26.54 -11.95
C ASN A 266 7.98 -25.28 -11.09
N LEU A 267 7.96 -25.45 -9.77
CA LEU A 267 8.05 -24.33 -8.82
C LEU A 267 9.39 -23.58 -8.91
N SER A 268 10.49 -24.27 -9.21
CA SER A 268 11.78 -23.60 -9.41
C SER A 268 11.73 -22.63 -10.60
N GLU A 269 11.07 -23.01 -11.69
CA GLU A 269 10.87 -22.15 -12.84
C GLU A 269 10.00 -20.93 -12.49
N VAL A 270 8.89 -21.14 -11.77
CA VAL A 270 8.04 -20.05 -11.28
C VAL A 270 8.83 -19.03 -10.48
N LEU A 271 9.70 -19.49 -9.56
CA LEU A 271 10.52 -18.62 -8.72
C LEU A 271 11.63 -17.93 -9.52
N SER A 272 12.24 -18.60 -10.49
CA SER A 272 13.22 -18.00 -11.40
C SER A 272 12.66 -16.77 -12.08
N ILE A 273 11.56 -16.93 -12.81
CA ILE A 273 10.98 -15.84 -13.61
C ILE A 273 10.26 -14.76 -12.78
N SER A 274 9.89 -15.07 -11.53
CA SER A 274 9.12 -14.14 -10.68
C SER A 274 9.96 -13.37 -9.67
N LEU A 275 10.90 -14.05 -9.03
CA LEU A 275 11.59 -13.55 -7.85
C LEU A 275 13.11 -13.43 -8.04
N LEU A 276 13.74 -14.45 -8.61
CA LEU A 276 15.21 -14.56 -8.68
C LEU A 276 15.82 -13.93 -9.94
N LYS A 277 15.00 -13.39 -10.83
CA LYS A 277 15.46 -12.79 -12.08
C LYS A 277 16.50 -11.69 -11.85
N GLY A 278 17.61 -11.76 -12.57
CA GLY A 278 18.68 -10.78 -12.49
C GLY A 278 19.65 -11.00 -11.31
N MET A 279 19.50 -12.07 -10.53
CA MET A 279 20.50 -12.48 -9.55
C MET A 279 21.66 -13.17 -10.24
N ASP A 280 22.89 -12.82 -9.87
CA ASP A 280 24.08 -13.55 -10.26
C ASP A 280 24.24 -14.86 -9.47
N GLU A 281 25.13 -15.72 -9.95
CA GLU A 281 25.38 -17.04 -9.32
C GLU A 281 25.90 -16.94 -7.89
N ASP A 282 26.72 -15.93 -7.58
CA ASP A 282 27.28 -15.71 -6.25
C ASP A 282 26.19 -15.32 -5.26
N THR A 283 25.35 -14.34 -5.63
CA THR A 283 24.20 -13.91 -4.83
C THR A 283 23.22 -15.06 -4.60
N LEU A 284 22.93 -15.86 -5.64
CA LEU A 284 22.08 -17.03 -5.54
C LEU A 284 22.66 -18.11 -4.61
N SER A 285 23.98 -18.31 -4.64
CA SER A 285 24.66 -19.24 -3.76
C SER A 285 24.58 -18.82 -2.29
N ILE A 286 24.76 -17.52 -2.01
CA ILE A 286 24.56 -16.95 -0.67
C ILE A 286 23.12 -17.18 -0.21
N LEU A 287 22.14 -16.85 -1.05
CA LEU A 287 20.72 -17.02 -0.73
C LEU A 287 20.36 -18.49 -0.43
N LYS A 288 20.88 -19.44 -1.20
CA LYS A 288 20.68 -20.89 -0.97
C LYS A 288 21.24 -21.34 0.38
N ASN A 289 22.43 -20.87 0.74
CA ASN A 289 23.04 -21.17 2.02
C ASN A 289 22.21 -20.64 3.19
N GLU A 290 21.83 -19.36 3.15
CA GLU A 290 21.01 -18.72 4.17
C GLU A 290 19.64 -19.42 4.33
N LEU A 291 18.98 -19.76 3.23
CA LEU A 291 17.72 -20.51 3.24
C LEU A 291 17.89 -21.93 3.82
N SER A 292 19.02 -22.59 3.56
CA SER A 292 19.30 -23.94 4.09
C SER A 292 19.55 -23.93 5.60
N GLU A 293 20.13 -22.86 6.14
CA GLU A 293 20.37 -22.67 7.57
C GLU A 293 19.11 -22.27 8.34
N ALA A 294 18.10 -21.74 7.66
CA ALA A 294 16.83 -21.32 8.24
C ALA A 294 15.96 -22.54 8.59
N LYS A 295 16.01 -23.00 9.84
CA LYS A 295 15.31 -24.21 10.32
C LYS A 295 13.79 -24.15 10.10
N ASP A 296 13.19 -22.98 10.18
CA ASP A 296 11.78 -22.72 9.94
C ASP A 296 11.39 -22.89 8.45
N MET A 297 12.35 -22.78 7.53
CA MET A 297 12.14 -22.94 6.09
C MET A 297 12.39 -24.37 5.59
N THR A 298 12.90 -25.28 6.42
CA THR A 298 13.26 -26.64 6.02
C THR A 298 12.12 -27.43 5.36
N ASN A 299 10.87 -27.15 5.73
CA ASN A 299 9.68 -27.81 5.15
C ASN A 299 8.90 -26.94 4.16
N ASN A 300 9.29 -25.70 3.97
CA ASN A 300 8.63 -24.81 3.02
C ASN A 300 8.94 -25.21 1.57
N LYS A 301 7.90 -25.42 0.74
CA LYS A 301 8.06 -25.88 -0.65
C LYS A 301 8.83 -24.87 -1.53
N TYR A 302 8.68 -23.57 -1.29
CA TYR A 302 9.35 -22.51 -2.05
C TYR A 302 10.84 -22.44 -1.72
N ALA A 303 11.19 -22.51 -0.44
CA ALA A 303 12.59 -22.59 -0.02
C ALA A 303 13.28 -23.82 -0.61
N LYS A 304 12.64 -25.00 -0.52
CA LYS A 304 13.15 -26.23 -1.15
C LYS A 304 13.36 -26.09 -2.65
N ALA A 305 12.45 -25.43 -3.35
CA ALA A 305 12.56 -25.20 -4.78
C ALA A 305 13.77 -24.33 -5.15
N ILE A 306 14.14 -23.36 -4.31
CA ILE A 306 15.35 -22.56 -4.50
C ILE A 306 16.62 -23.39 -4.16
N ILE A 307 16.64 -24.03 -3.01
CA ILE A 307 17.81 -24.80 -2.55
C ILE A 307 18.17 -25.91 -3.54
N ASN A 308 17.17 -26.65 -4.04
CA ASN A 308 17.35 -27.82 -4.90
C ASN A 308 17.38 -27.50 -6.40
N GLY A 309 17.12 -26.25 -6.79
CA GLY A 309 17.12 -25.84 -8.20
C GLY A 309 18.53 -25.93 -8.81
N ASN A 310 18.68 -26.72 -9.89
CA ASN A 310 20.00 -27.11 -10.42
C ASN A 310 20.57 -26.20 -11.51
N SER A 311 19.77 -25.36 -12.15
CA SER A 311 20.24 -24.34 -13.10
C SER A 311 19.19 -23.25 -13.23
N TRP A 312 19.63 -22.05 -13.10
CA TRP A 312 18.81 -20.85 -13.32
C TRP A 312 19.32 -20.24 -14.63
N ASP A 313 18.68 -20.57 -15.76
CA ASP A 313 18.94 -19.90 -17.03
C ASP A 313 18.28 -18.51 -16.97
N PHE A 314 19.12 -17.48 -16.78
CA PHE A 314 18.72 -16.08 -16.77
C PHE A 314 18.98 -15.43 -18.14
#